data_e0253c5fbdffac5ed96fd006ef582a92
#
_entry.id   e0253c5fbdffac5ed96fd006ef582a92
#
_cell.length_a   1.000
_cell.length_b   1.000
_cell.length_c   1.000
_cell.angle_alpha   90.00
_cell.angle_beta   90.00
_cell.angle_gamma   90.00
#
_symmetry.space_group_name_H-M   'P 1'
#
loop_
_entity.id
_entity.type
_entity.pdbx_description
1 polymer ?
#
loop_
_entity_poly.entity_id
_entity_poly.type
_entity_poly.pdbx_seq_one_letter_code
_entity_poly.pdbx_strand_id
1 'polypeptide(L)'
;MQFSPDMVDAILSGRKTRTTRPVTGVECTYRVGRDYAVCPGRGKRQVARIRVTNVQKFSDLFAVGSMLGSDEHAHAEGFASWKGFEVKWDTIYPFGT
;
A
#
# COMPACT_ATOMS: atom_id res chain seq x y z
N MET A 1 -10.80 -0.40 2.61
CA MET A 1 -9.43 0.15 2.71
C MET A 1 -9.45 1.67 2.52
N GLN A 2 -8.73 2.37 3.36
CA GLN A 2 -8.63 3.83 3.28
C GLN A 2 -7.33 4.23 2.59
N PHE A 3 -7.41 5.21 1.70
CA PHE A 3 -6.27 5.78 0.99
C PHE A 3 -6.41 7.30 0.96
N SER A 4 -5.28 8.01 0.94
CA SER A 4 -5.32 9.47 0.73
C SER A 4 -5.83 9.78 -0.67
N PRO A 5 -6.38 11.00 -0.93
CA PRO A 5 -6.93 11.32 -2.25
C PRO A 5 -5.95 11.14 -3.41
N ASP A 6 -4.67 11.48 -3.22
CA ASP A 6 -3.64 11.28 -4.24
C ASP A 6 -3.38 9.79 -4.51
N MET A 7 -3.47 8.94 -3.49
CA MET A 7 -3.35 7.49 -3.66
C MET A 7 -4.58 6.91 -4.36
N VAL A 8 -5.77 7.44 -4.07
CA VAL A 8 -6.98 7.04 -4.80
C VAL A 8 -6.83 7.34 -6.29
N ASP A 9 -6.33 8.52 -6.65
CA ASP A 9 -6.06 8.87 -8.04
C ASP A 9 -5.06 7.90 -8.69
N ALA A 10 -4.02 7.52 -7.97
CA ALA A 10 -3.04 6.55 -8.45
C ALA A 10 -3.67 5.18 -8.69
N ILE A 11 -4.58 4.75 -7.83
CA ILE A 11 -5.32 3.49 -8.00
C ILE A 11 -6.22 3.55 -9.23
N LEU A 12 -7.00 4.61 -9.36
CA LEU A 12 -7.94 4.77 -10.47
C LEU A 12 -7.25 4.87 -11.83
N SER A 13 -6.05 5.46 -11.87
CA SER A 13 -5.26 5.57 -13.09
C SER A 13 -4.44 4.32 -13.42
N GLY A 14 -4.42 3.33 -12.53
CA GLY A 14 -3.67 2.10 -12.73
C GLY A 14 -2.20 2.18 -12.34
N ARG A 15 -1.70 3.32 -11.86
CA ARG A 15 -0.30 3.47 -11.46
C ARG A 15 0.01 2.74 -10.16
N LYS A 16 -0.93 2.69 -9.24
CA LYS A 16 -0.77 2.03 -7.96
C LYS A 16 -1.40 0.64 -8.02
N THR A 17 -0.57 -0.37 -7.95
CA THR A 17 -0.97 -1.79 -8.01
C THR A 17 -0.57 -2.56 -6.76
N ARG A 18 0.11 -1.93 -5.82
CA ARG A 18 0.56 -2.54 -4.55
C ARG A 18 0.26 -1.60 -3.39
N THR A 19 0.05 -2.15 -2.22
CA THR A 19 -0.01 -1.38 -0.98
C THR A 19 0.73 -2.14 0.11
N THR A 20 1.51 -1.41 0.90
CA THR A 20 2.26 -1.95 2.02
C THR A 20 1.64 -1.42 3.31
N ARG A 21 1.37 -2.31 4.25
CA ARG A 21 0.76 -1.94 5.52
C ARG A 21 1.39 -2.72 6.66
N PRO A 22 1.58 -2.12 7.84
CA PRO A 22 2.04 -2.86 9.00
C PRO A 22 0.98 -3.86 9.44
N VAL A 23 1.41 -5.03 9.89
CA VAL A 23 0.52 -6.05 10.44
C VAL A 23 0.59 -5.94 11.96
N THR A 24 -0.57 -5.73 12.59
CA THR A 24 -0.67 -5.56 14.04
C THR A 24 -1.07 -6.85 14.75
N GLY A 25 -0.74 -7.97 14.20
CA GLY A 25 -1.06 -9.28 14.76
C GLY A 25 -0.27 -10.34 14.04
N VAL A 26 -0.66 -11.59 14.24
CA VAL A 26 0.04 -12.72 13.64
C VAL A 26 -0.24 -12.85 12.15
N GLU A 27 -1.43 -12.42 11.71
CA GLU A 27 -1.87 -12.60 10.33
C GLU A 27 -2.36 -11.31 9.70
N CYS A 28 -2.15 -11.20 8.39
CA CYS A 28 -2.72 -10.15 7.58
C CYS A 28 -4.24 -10.33 7.49
N THR A 29 -5.00 -9.24 7.64
CA THR A 29 -6.46 -9.26 7.56
C THR A 29 -6.99 -9.34 6.14
N TYR A 30 -6.15 -9.06 5.14
CA TYR A 30 -6.55 -9.09 3.73
C TYR A 30 -6.25 -10.44 3.11
N ARG A 31 -7.19 -10.95 2.31
CA ARG A 31 -7.13 -12.30 1.74
C ARG A 31 -7.08 -12.27 0.23
N VAL A 32 -6.27 -13.14 -0.35
CA VAL A 32 -6.19 -13.33 -1.80
C VAL A 32 -7.56 -13.79 -2.33
N GLY A 33 -7.97 -13.21 -3.45
CA GLY A 33 -9.23 -13.54 -4.11
C GLY A 33 -10.44 -12.77 -3.61
N ARG A 34 -10.28 -11.94 -2.58
CA ARG A 34 -11.37 -11.11 -2.07
C ARG A 34 -11.26 -9.68 -2.59
N ASP A 35 -12.42 -9.02 -2.70
CA ASP A 35 -12.53 -7.62 -3.10
C ASP A 35 -12.65 -6.74 -1.86
N TYR A 36 -12.05 -5.57 -1.93
CA TYR A 36 -12.08 -4.58 -0.86
C TYR A 36 -12.44 -3.21 -1.42
N ALA A 37 -13.24 -2.46 -0.65
CA ALA A 37 -13.63 -1.11 -1.03
C ALA A 37 -12.43 -0.16 -0.92
N VAL A 38 -12.32 0.77 -1.87
CA VAL A 38 -11.36 1.86 -1.85
C VAL A 38 -12.10 3.12 -1.42
N CYS A 39 -11.69 3.70 -0.29
CA CYS A 39 -12.31 4.90 0.27
C CYS A 39 -11.27 6.00 0.41
N PRO A 40 -11.60 7.26 0.04
CA PRO A 40 -10.64 8.36 0.11
C PRO A 40 -10.41 8.89 1.53
N GLY A 41 -10.98 8.26 2.52
CA GLY A 41 -10.80 8.61 3.91
C GLY A 41 -11.82 7.90 4.79
N ARG A 42 -11.62 8.02 6.10
CA ARG A 42 -12.51 7.40 7.07
C ARG A 42 -13.92 8.03 6.99
N GLY A 43 -14.94 7.18 6.90
CA GLY A 43 -16.31 7.63 6.79
C GLY A 43 -16.69 8.16 5.41
N LYS A 44 -15.78 8.12 4.44
CA LYS A 44 -16.05 8.54 3.08
C LYS A 44 -16.62 7.39 2.25
N ARG A 45 -17.41 7.76 1.24
CA ARG A 45 -18.05 6.78 0.37
C ARG A 45 -17.00 6.03 -0.47
N GLN A 46 -17.25 4.76 -0.69
CA GLN A 46 -16.44 3.94 -1.60
C GLN A 46 -16.45 4.54 -3.01
N VAL A 47 -15.28 4.62 -3.63
CA VAL A 47 -15.11 5.14 -5.00
C VAL A 47 -14.65 4.06 -5.98
N ALA A 48 -14.17 2.91 -5.48
CA ALA A 48 -13.73 1.80 -6.31
C ALA A 48 -13.66 0.54 -5.46
N ARG A 49 -13.42 -0.61 -6.12
CA ARG A 49 -13.12 -1.87 -5.44
C ARG A 49 -11.86 -2.44 -6.07
N ILE A 50 -11.07 -3.10 -5.25
CA ILE A 50 -9.85 -3.79 -5.69
C ILE A 50 -9.92 -5.25 -5.28
N ARG A 51 -9.31 -6.13 -6.08
CA ARG A 51 -9.16 -7.53 -5.75
C ARG A 51 -7.72 -7.81 -5.35
N VAL A 52 -7.55 -8.45 -4.22
CA VAL A 52 -6.22 -8.87 -3.77
C VAL A 52 -5.82 -10.13 -4.53
N THR A 53 -4.72 -10.07 -5.26
CA THR A 53 -4.22 -11.20 -6.05
C THR A 53 -3.00 -11.85 -5.43
N ASN A 54 -2.30 -11.15 -4.54
CA ASN A 54 -1.13 -11.68 -3.85
C ASN A 54 -0.94 -10.97 -2.51
N VAL A 55 -0.50 -11.69 -1.51
CA VAL A 55 -0.15 -11.15 -0.19
C VAL A 55 1.22 -11.71 0.18
N GLN A 56 2.15 -10.81 0.50
CA GLN A 56 3.49 -11.18 0.96
C GLN A 56 3.79 -10.50 2.28
N LYS A 57 4.49 -11.21 3.16
CA LYS A 57 4.90 -10.70 4.46
C LYS A 57 6.41 -10.48 4.48
N PHE A 58 6.83 -9.37 5.04
CA PHE A 58 8.24 -9.00 5.17
C PHE A 58 8.53 -8.59 6.62
N SER A 59 9.76 -8.82 7.06
CA SER A 59 10.16 -8.49 8.44
C SER A 59 10.21 -6.98 8.68
N ASP A 60 10.54 -6.20 7.66
CA ASP A 60 10.67 -4.74 7.74
C ASP A 60 10.67 -4.13 6.35
N LEU A 61 10.71 -2.81 6.30
CA LEU A 61 10.70 -2.08 5.03
C LEU A 61 11.97 -2.30 4.20
N PHE A 62 13.10 -2.52 4.86
CA PHE A 62 14.34 -2.84 4.15
C PHE A 62 14.20 -4.14 3.36
N ALA A 63 13.59 -5.17 3.95
CA ALA A 63 13.34 -6.44 3.26
C ALA A 63 12.41 -6.26 2.06
N VAL A 64 11.39 -5.40 2.18
CA VAL A 64 10.50 -5.08 1.05
C VAL A 64 11.31 -4.53 -0.12
N GLY A 65 12.15 -3.52 0.13
CA GLY A 65 12.96 -2.90 -0.93
C GLY A 65 13.97 -3.86 -1.54
N SER A 66 14.62 -4.69 -0.72
CA SER A 66 15.64 -5.64 -1.17
C SER A 66 15.06 -6.74 -2.05
N MET A 67 13.90 -7.27 -1.68
CA MET A 67 13.33 -8.44 -2.34
C MET A 67 12.47 -8.10 -3.55
N LEU A 68 11.81 -6.96 -3.54
CA LEU A 68 10.90 -6.55 -4.61
C LEU A 68 11.49 -5.52 -5.57
N GLY A 69 12.69 -4.99 -5.26
CA GLY A 69 13.27 -3.88 -6.02
C GLY A 69 12.71 -2.55 -5.56
N SER A 70 13.57 -1.67 -5.01
CA SER A 70 13.14 -0.45 -4.34
C SER A 70 12.29 0.46 -5.23
N ASP A 71 12.84 0.86 -6.39
CA ASP A 71 12.13 1.78 -7.28
C ASP A 71 10.93 1.11 -7.95
N GLU A 72 11.07 -0.15 -8.33
CA GLU A 72 9.97 -0.91 -8.92
C GLU A 72 8.79 -1.01 -7.96
N HIS A 73 9.06 -1.33 -6.70
CA HIS A 73 8.01 -1.39 -5.70
C HIS A 73 7.40 -0.01 -5.43
N ALA A 74 8.24 1.03 -5.35
CA ALA A 74 7.76 2.39 -5.14
C ALA A 74 6.82 2.85 -6.28
N HIS A 75 7.17 2.54 -7.52
CA HIS A 75 6.30 2.83 -8.67
C HIS A 75 4.96 2.10 -8.56
N ALA A 76 4.98 0.84 -8.17
CA ALA A 76 3.76 0.05 -7.98
C ALA A 76 2.91 0.55 -6.81
N GLU A 77 3.51 1.24 -5.84
CA GLU A 77 2.81 1.91 -4.74
C GLU A 77 2.28 3.29 -5.14
N GLY A 78 2.62 3.78 -6.33
CA GLY A 78 2.17 5.07 -6.84
C GLY A 78 3.14 6.23 -6.62
N PHE A 79 4.40 5.95 -6.29
CA PHE A 79 5.42 6.96 -6.03
C PHE A 79 6.43 7.02 -7.18
N ALA A 80 7.06 8.17 -7.34
CA ALA A 80 8.07 8.36 -8.38
C ALA A 80 9.40 7.67 -8.05
N SER A 81 9.70 7.49 -6.77
CA SER A 81 10.96 6.89 -6.32
C SER A 81 10.79 6.21 -4.96
N TRP A 82 11.73 5.36 -4.62
CA TRP A 82 11.78 4.74 -3.30
C TRP A 82 11.89 5.78 -2.18
N LYS A 83 12.64 6.84 -2.41
CA LYS A 83 12.78 7.90 -1.41
C LYS A 83 11.44 8.55 -1.09
N GLY A 84 10.63 8.82 -2.10
CA GLY A 84 9.28 9.34 -1.90
C GLY A 84 8.39 8.38 -1.11
N PHE A 85 8.49 7.09 -1.38
CA PHE A 85 7.77 6.06 -0.65
C PHE A 85 8.22 6.01 0.82
N GLU A 86 9.53 6.02 1.08
CA GLU A 86 10.05 6.02 2.45
C GLU A 86 9.59 7.23 3.25
N VAL A 87 9.64 8.41 2.65
CA VAL A 87 9.19 9.64 3.32
C VAL A 87 7.73 9.54 3.71
N LYS A 88 6.89 9.05 2.81
CA LYS A 88 5.46 8.88 3.11
C LYS A 88 5.23 7.83 4.19
N TRP A 89 5.96 6.73 4.14
CA TRP A 89 5.88 5.67 5.15
C TRP A 89 6.24 6.22 6.54
N ASP A 90 7.35 6.94 6.64
CA ASP A 90 7.78 7.53 7.92
C ASP A 90 6.82 8.57 8.44
N THR A 91 6.10 9.26 7.55
CA THR A 91 5.07 10.22 7.93
C THR A 91 3.85 9.52 8.55
N ILE A 92 3.42 8.40 7.97
CA ILE A 92 2.24 7.66 8.41
C ILE A 92 2.58 6.76 9.62
N TYR A 93 3.75 6.15 9.61
CA TYR A 93 4.19 5.18 10.62
C TYR A 93 5.53 5.62 11.22
N PRO A 94 5.54 6.72 12.00
CA PRO A 94 6.77 7.14 12.66
C PRO A 94 7.26 6.00 13.57
N PHE A 95 8.54 5.87 13.76
CA PHE A 95 9.18 4.79 14.54
C PHE A 95 9.33 3.46 13.79
N GLY A 96 9.16 3.45 12.46
CA GLY A 96 9.54 2.32 11.64
C GLY A 96 8.67 1.08 11.73
N THR A 97 7.44 1.21 12.14
CA THR A 97 6.50 0.07 12.17
C THR A 97 5.95 -0.28 10.80
#